data_58403f3aab5d66004bab6a12871cd3c2
#
_entry.id   58403f3aab5d66004bab6a12871cd3c2
#
_cell.length_a   1.000
_cell.length_b   1.000
_cell.length_c   1.000
_cell.angle_alpha   90.00
_cell.angle_beta   90.00
_cell.angle_gamma   90.00
#
_symmetry.space_group_name_H-M   'P 1'
#
loop_
_entity.id
_entity.type
_entity.pdbx_description
1 polymer ?
#
loop_
_entity_poly.entity_id
_entity_poly.type
_entity_poly.pdbx_seq_one_letter_code
_entity_poly.pdbx_strand_id
1 'polypeptide(L)'
;MFFRLKTILNLSDNRIAFLKRKTSKQKPWEPIIVSDNLTWSEFSRINLFLHELQGVEPIVSVARVYPDNSAAHIVGYVSEVSAKDLERKEYLRDMAVTGISVGKTGLEHKLDKDIIGKVGFQRYEVNAYGKRINQIDHIEGQKGKSIRLTVDTKIQQKCKKLNYQK
;
A
#
# COMPACT_ATOMS: atom_id res chain seq x y z
N MET A 1 -14.22 14.07 12.34
CA MET A 1 -13.09 13.37 11.75
C MET A 1 -13.12 13.39 10.20
N PHE A 2 -14.04 12.71 9.51
CA PHE A 2 -14.05 12.62 8.03
C PHE A 2 -14.11 13.96 7.30
N PHE A 3 -14.85 14.94 7.82
CA PHE A 3 -14.88 16.28 7.24
C PHE A 3 -13.51 16.96 7.25
N ARG A 4 -12.78 16.86 8.37
CA ARG A 4 -11.42 17.42 8.47
C ARG A 4 -10.43 16.70 7.56
N LEU A 5 -10.48 15.36 7.49
CA LEU A 5 -9.65 14.58 6.55
C LEU A 5 -9.93 14.99 5.10
N LYS A 6 -11.19 15.23 4.75
CA LYS A 6 -11.56 15.73 3.41
C LYS A 6 -10.84 17.05 3.11
N THR A 7 -10.86 18.00 4.04
CA THR A 7 -10.26 19.33 3.86
C THR A 7 -8.72 19.25 3.81
N ILE A 8 -8.10 18.48 4.72
CA ILE A 8 -6.62 18.40 4.82
C ILE A 8 -6.01 17.71 3.60
N LEU A 9 -6.63 16.62 3.14
CA LEU A 9 -6.15 15.77 2.04
C LEU A 9 -6.85 16.04 0.71
N ASN A 10 -7.75 17.02 0.66
CA ASN A 10 -8.55 17.34 -0.54
C ASN A 10 -9.23 16.12 -1.16
N LEU A 11 -9.82 15.26 -0.31
CA LEU A 11 -10.45 14.01 -0.75
C LEU A 11 -11.78 14.28 -1.45
N SER A 12 -12.07 13.51 -2.51
CA SER A 12 -13.36 13.57 -3.19
C SER A 12 -14.49 13.03 -2.31
N ASP A 13 -15.73 13.48 -2.57
CA ASP A 13 -16.92 13.01 -1.86
C ASP A 13 -17.13 11.50 -2.02
N ASN A 14 -16.83 10.96 -3.19
CA ASN A 14 -16.88 9.52 -3.45
C ASN A 14 -15.90 8.74 -2.56
N ARG A 15 -14.68 9.28 -2.35
CA ARG A 15 -13.69 8.65 -1.47
C ARG A 15 -14.16 8.67 -0.02
N ILE A 16 -14.73 9.79 0.44
CA ILE A 16 -15.28 9.89 1.80
C ILE A 16 -16.46 8.93 2.00
N ALA A 17 -17.38 8.83 1.04
CA ALA A 17 -18.48 7.87 1.10
C ALA A 17 -17.98 6.41 1.17
N PHE A 18 -16.95 6.08 0.37
CA PHE A 18 -16.30 4.77 0.41
C PHE A 18 -15.69 4.49 1.79
N LEU A 19 -14.93 5.45 2.35
CA LEU A 19 -14.29 5.31 3.66
C LEU A 19 -15.33 5.11 4.77
N LYS A 20 -16.40 5.90 4.80
CA LYS A 20 -17.49 5.75 5.76
C LYS A 20 -18.12 4.36 5.69
N ARG A 21 -18.41 3.87 4.48
CA ARG A 21 -18.97 2.53 4.28
C ARG A 21 -18.00 1.42 4.68
N LYS A 22 -16.71 1.60 4.42
CA LYS A 22 -15.67 0.63 4.81
C LYS A 22 -15.53 0.59 6.34
N THR A 23 -15.49 1.76 7.00
CA THR A 23 -15.39 1.87 8.46
C THR A 23 -16.59 1.23 9.18
N SER A 24 -17.81 1.33 8.63
CA SER A 24 -19.00 0.72 9.25
C SER A 24 -19.03 -0.81 9.14
N LYS A 25 -18.26 -1.40 8.21
CA LYS A 25 -18.22 -2.85 7.99
C LYS A 25 -17.03 -3.55 8.63
N GLN A 26 -15.96 -2.83 8.92
CA GLN A 26 -14.75 -3.36 9.52
C GLN A 26 -14.80 -3.30 11.06
N LYS A 27 -14.01 -4.16 11.68
CA LYS A 27 -13.87 -4.17 13.14
C LYS A 27 -13.13 -2.90 13.61
N PRO A 28 -13.42 -2.36 14.80
CA PRO A 28 -12.84 -1.09 15.27
C PRO A 28 -11.31 -1.04 15.34
N TRP A 29 -10.67 -2.19 15.48
CA TRP A 29 -9.22 -2.32 15.58
C TRP A 29 -8.52 -2.58 14.24
N GLU A 30 -9.27 -2.83 13.17
CA GLU A 30 -8.70 -3.02 11.83
C GLU A 30 -8.40 -1.67 11.18
N PRO A 31 -7.13 -1.39 10.82
CA PRO A 31 -6.77 -0.14 10.18
C PRO A 31 -7.33 -0.05 8.76
N ILE A 32 -7.70 1.16 8.36
CA ILE A 32 -8.19 1.48 7.02
C ILE A 32 -7.26 2.50 6.40
N ILE A 33 -6.72 2.19 5.23
CA ILE A 33 -5.90 3.13 4.47
C ILE A 33 -6.82 4.24 3.91
N VAL A 34 -6.64 5.45 4.42
CA VAL A 34 -7.40 6.64 4.00
C VAL A 34 -6.85 7.16 2.67
N SER A 35 -5.55 7.34 2.60
CA SER A 35 -4.81 7.76 1.42
C SER A 35 -3.42 7.16 1.47
N ASP A 36 -2.88 6.82 0.32
CA ASP A 36 -1.52 6.36 0.10
C ASP A 36 -0.73 7.41 -0.70
N ASN A 37 0.57 7.29 -0.72
CA ASN A 37 1.47 8.18 -1.48
C ASN A 37 1.29 9.67 -1.18
N LEU A 38 1.18 10.02 0.10
CA LEU A 38 1.08 11.41 0.53
C LEU A 38 2.34 12.20 0.13
N THR A 39 2.14 13.40 -0.37
CA THR A 39 3.23 14.36 -0.54
C THR A 39 3.76 14.80 0.83
N TRP A 40 5.00 15.31 0.87
CA TRP A 40 5.58 15.84 2.11
C TRP A 40 4.70 16.95 2.73
N SER A 41 4.11 17.79 1.90
CA SER A 41 3.19 18.85 2.35
C SER A 41 1.92 18.30 3.00
N GLU A 42 1.32 17.25 2.43
CA GLU A 42 0.13 16.60 2.99
C GLU A 42 0.46 15.88 4.28
N PHE A 43 1.58 15.17 4.32
CA PHE A 43 2.08 14.50 5.52
C PHE A 43 2.32 15.50 6.66
N SER A 44 2.97 16.63 6.38
CA SER A 44 3.23 17.68 7.36
C SER A 44 1.92 18.31 7.87
N ARG A 45 0.95 18.55 6.99
CA ARG A 45 -0.37 19.05 7.40
C ARG A 45 -1.13 18.07 8.29
N ILE A 46 -1.09 16.78 7.98
CA ILE A 46 -1.73 15.76 8.85
C ILE A 46 -1.09 15.78 10.23
N ASN A 47 0.25 15.80 10.32
CA ASN A 47 0.96 15.83 11.59
C ASN A 47 0.61 17.08 12.43
N LEU A 48 0.48 18.24 11.78
CA LEU A 48 0.08 19.48 12.46
C LEU A 48 -1.29 19.37 13.11
N PHE A 49 -2.25 18.73 12.45
CA PHE A 49 -3.63 18.58 12.94
C PHE A 49 -3.93 17.23 13.57
N LEU A 50 -2.89 16.42 13.87
CA LEU A 50 -3.07 15.07 14.39
C LEU A 50 -3.85 15.03 15.72
N HIS A 51 -3.70 16.06 16.56
CA HIS A 51 -4.42 16.19 17.83
C HIS A 51 -5.95 16.30 17.67
N GLU A 52 -6.43 16.74 16.50
CA GLU A 52 -7.85 16.80 16.15
C GLU A 52 -8.36 15.56 15.40
N LEU A 53 -7.44 14.72 14.91
CA LEU A 53 -7.71 13.56 14.08
C LEU A 53 -7.59 12.26 14.91
N GLN A 54 -8.43 12.12 15.93
CA GLN A 54 -8.43 10.94 16.79
C GLN A 54 -8.60 9.66 15.96
N GLY A 55 -7.67 8.68 16.16
CA GLY A 55 -7.67 7.42 15.45
C GLY A 55 -7.08 7.46 14.03
N VAL A 56 -6.46 8.57 13.63
CA VAL A 56 -5.67 8.68 12.40
C VAL A 56 -4.19 8.61 12.74
N GLU A 57 -3.45 7.79 12.02
CA GLU A 57 -2.02 7.58 12.21
C GLU A 57 -1.32 7.69 10.85
N PRO A 58 -0.40 8.65 10.66
CA PRO A 58 0.46 8.70 9.49
C PRO A 58 1.54 7.64 9.61
N ILE A 59 1.63 6.76 8.61
CA ILE A 59 2.59 5.65 8.61
C ILE A 59 3.54 5.82 7.44
N VAL A 60 4.83 5.66 7.69
CA VAL A 60 5.85 5.54 6.65
C VAL A 60 5.92 4.08 6.24
N SER A 61 5.67 3.81 4.97
CA SER A 61 5.73 2.45 4.43
C SER A 61 6.50 2.40 3.11
N VAL A 62 6.90 1.21 2.72
CA VAL A 62 7.55 0.99 1.42
C VAL A 62 6.48 0.89 0.34
N ALA A 63 6.56 1.77 -0.65
CA ALA A 63 5.68 1.74 -1.80
C ALA A 63 6.43 1.29 -3.07
N ARG A 64 5.71 0.64 -4.00
CA ARG A 64 6.24 0.32 -5.31
C ARG A 64 6.14 1.56 -6.20
N VAL A 65 7.27 2.03 -6.72
CA VAL A 65 7.34 3.18 -7.61
C VAL A 65 7.70 2.71 -9.01
N TYR A 66 6.97 3.18 -10.00
CA TYR A 66 7.20 2.93 -11.43
C TYR A 66 7.60 4.25 -12.10
N PRO A 67 8.89 4.60 -12.12
CA PRO A 67 9.34 5.90 -12.61
C PRO A 67 9.11 6.08 -14.12
N ASP A 68 8.97 4.98 -14.84
CA ASP A 68 8.75 4.97 -16.28
C ASP A 68 7.69 3.92 -16.68
N ASN A 69 6.71 4.37 -17.44
CA ASN A 69 5.64 3.53 -17.96
C ASN A 69 6.00 2.84 -19.30
N SER A 70 7.24 2.93 -19.77
CA SER A 70 7.63 2.37 -21.08
C SER A 70 7.59 0.85 -21.11
N ALA A 71 7.82 0.20 -19.98
CA ALA A 71 7.83 -1.25 -19.85
C ALA A 71 6.65 -1.80 -18.99
N ALA A 72 5.57 -1.04 -18.83
CA ALA A 72 4.46 -1.41 -17.94
C ALA A 72 3.85 -2.79 -18.24
N HIS A 73 3.78 -3.18 -19.52
CA HIS A 73 3.27 -4.49 -19.95
C HIS A 73 4.21 -5.65 -19.59
N ILE A 74 5.52 -5.40 -19.44
CA ILE A 74 6.52 -6.40 -19.01
C ILE A 74 6.56 -6.46 -17.48
N VAL A 75 6.68 -5.31 -16.83
CA VAL A 75 6.81 -5.21 -15.37
C VAL A 75 5.51 -5.62 -14.68
N GLY A 76 4.38 -5.16 -15.18
CA GLY A 76 3.08 -5.35 -14.55
C GLY A 76 2.80 -4.34 -13.45
N TYR A 77 1.93 -4.68 -12.53
CA TYR A 77 1.55 -3.83 -11.40
C TYR A 77 1.29 -4.65 -10.14
N VAL A 78 1.32 -3.96 -9.01
CA VAL A 78 0.94 -4.50 -7.70
C VAL A 78 -0.41 -3.95 -7.25
N SER A 79 -1.14 -4.73 -6.48
CA SER A 79 -2.38 -4.31 -5.83
C SER A 79 -2.56 -5.06 -4.52
N GLU A 80 -3.44 -4.57 -3.67
CA GLU A 80 -3.76 -5.21 -2.38
C GLU A 80 -4.14 -6.69 -2.57
N VAL A 81 -3.73 -7.53 -1.62
CA VAL A 81 -4.02 -8.97 -1.59
C VAL A 81 -5.53 -9.19 -1.58
N SER A 82 -6.02 -10.05 -2.46
CA SER A 82 -7.40 -10.53 -2.47
C SER A 82 -7.51 -11.93 -1.88
N ALA A 83 -8.72 -12.35 -1.52
CA ALA A 83 -8.98 -13.73 -1.05
C ALA A 83 -8.49 -14.78 -2.06
N LYS A 84 -8.66 -14.53 -3.37
CA LYS A 84 -8.17 -15.42 -4.43
C LYS A 84 -6.64 -15.53 -4.48
N ASP A 85 -5.93 -14.47 -4.11
CA ASP A 85 -4.46 -14.51 -4.06
C ASP A 85 -3.98 -15.39 -2.89
N LEU A 86 -4.67 -15.32 -1.73
CA LEU A 86 -4.38 -16.15 -0.57
C LEU A 86 -4.63 -17.65 -0.84
N GLU A 87 -5.61 -17.97 -1.67
CA GLU A 87 -5.87 -19.35 -2.09
C GLU A 87 -4.77 -19.89 -3.02
N ARG A 88 -4.27 -19.05 -3.94
CA ARG A 88 -3.32 -19.44 -4.97
C ARG A 88 -1.86 -19.39 -4.54
N LYS A 89 -1.51 -18.48 -3.63
CA LYS A 89 -0.14 -18.18 -3.22
C LYS A 89 0.04 -18.59 -1.76
N GLU A 90 0.49 -19.82 -1.53
CA GLU A 90 0.66 -20.40 -0.20
C GLU A 90 1.57 -19.56 0.71
N TYR A 91 2.65 -18.99 0.17
CA TYR A 91 3.56 -18.13 0.94
C TYR A 91 2.91 -16.84 1.50
N LEU A 92 1.75 -16.42 0.96
CA LEU A 92 1.01 -15.26 1.50
C LEU A 92 0.22 -15.61 2.75
N ARG A 93 -0.12 -16.89 2.98
CA ARG A 93 -0.88 -17.32 4.17
C ARG A 93 -0.09 -17.11 5.43
N ASP A 94 1.22 -17.36 5.37
CA ASP A 94 2.13 -17.15 6.49
C ASP A 94 2.42 -15.67 6.76
N MET A 95 2.21 -14.84 5.74
CA MET A 95 2.38 -13.38 5.82
C MET A 95 1.12 -12.65 6.28
N ALA A 96 0.11 -13.30 6.83
CA ALA A 96 -1.26 -12.87 7.15
C ALA A 96 -1.42 -11.45 7.72
N VAL A 97 -1.02 -10.44 6.96
CA VAL A 97 -1.11 -9.02 7.32
C VAL A 97 -2.00 -8.31 6.32
N THR A 98 -3.02 -7.63 6.82
CA THR A 98 -3.89 -6.75 6.03
C THR A 98 -3.07 -5.62 5.39
N GLY A 99 -3.32 -5.35 4.12
CA GLY A 99 -2.67 -4.22 3.41
C GLY A 99 -1.39 -4.57 2.65
N ILE A 100 -1.01 -5.85 2.55
CA ILE A 100 0.10 -6.27 1.68
C ILE A 100 -0.30 -6.10 0.22
N SER A 101 0.61 -5.53 -0.57
CA SER A 101 0.48 -5.46 -2.02
C SER A 101 1.23 -6.61 -2.68
N VAL A 102 0.59 -7.27 -3.65
CA VAL A 102 1.15 -8.40 -4.41
C VAL A 102 1.12 -8.12 -5.91
N GLY A 103 2.04 -8.71 -6.63
CA GLY A 103 2.08 -8.65 -8.09
C GLY A 103 0.87 -9.33 -8.73
N LYS A 104 0.14 -8.59 -9.57
CA LYS A 104 -1.06 -9.10 -10.27
C LYS A 104 -0.76 -9.55 -11.69
N THR A 105 0.17 -8.90 -12.36
CA THR A 105 0.54 -9.20 -13.76
C THR A 105 2.04 -9.10 -13.97
N GLY A 106 2.52 -9.56 -15.12
CA GLY A 106 3.90 -9.39 -15.57
C GLY A 106 4.95 -10.01 -14.65
N LEU A 107 6.10 -9.39 -14.62
CA LEU A 107 7.24 -9.80 -13.77
C LEU A 107 6.93 -9.65 -12.29
N GLU A 108 6.17 -8.61 -11.89
CA GLU A 108 5.72 -8.45 -10.51
C GLU A 108 4.96 -9.68 -10.03
N HIS A 109 4.10 -10.26 -10.87
CA HIS A 109 3.38 -11.47 -10.52
C HIS A 109 4.29 -12.72 -10.50
N LYS A 110 5.16 -12.86 -11.51
CA LYS A 110 5.99 -14.06 -11.66
C LYS A 110 7.09 -14.17 -10.60
N LEU A 111 7.65 -13.02 -10.20
CA LEU A 111 8.77 -12.94 -9.26
C LEU A 111 8.34 -12.40 -7.88
N ASP A 112 7.05 -12.36 -7.62
CA ASP A 112 6.44 -11.78 -6.42
C ASP A 112 7.08 -12.32 -5.13
N LYS A 113 7.26 -13.63 -5.03
CA LYS A 113 7.89 -14.30 -3.87
C LYS A 113 9.30 -13.79 -3.56
N ASP A 114 10.08 -13.44 -4.58
CA ASP A 114 11.44 -12.95 -4.40
C ASP A 114 11.49 -11.44 -4.11
N ILE A 115 10.56 -10.68 -4.71
CA ILE A 115 10.54 -9.22 -4.65
C ILE A 115 9.83 -8.70 -3.40
N ILE A 116 8.80 -9.41 -2.90
CA ILE A 116 7.98 -8.95 -1.78
C ILE A 116 8.79 -8.84 -0.47
N GLY A 117 9.82 -9.65 -0.30
CA GLY A 117 10.61 -9.71 0.93
C GLY A 117 9.87 -10.37 2.07
N LYS A 118 10.24 -10.00 3.31
CA LYS A 118 9.54 -10.42 4.51
C LYS A 118 8.84 -9.22 5.13
N VAL A 119 7.56 -9.35 5.35
CA VAL A 119 6.75 -8.28 5.95
C VAL A 119 7.05 -8.21 7.43
N GLY A 120 7.34 -7.00 7.92
CA GLY A 120 7.40 -6.73 9.35
C GLY A 120 5.99 -6.61 9.93
N PHE A 121 5.84 -6.89 11.21
CA PHE A 121 4.59 -6.69 11.91
C PHE A 121 4.81 -6.17 13.32
N GLN A 122 3.80 -5.48 13.83
CA GLN A 122 3.73 -5.01 15.20
C GLN A 122 2.47 -5.59 15.84
N ARG A 123 2.62 -6.22 16.99
CA ARG A 123 1.52 -6.78 17.76
C ARG A 123 1.23 -5.91 18.98
N TYR A 124 -0.01 -5.50 19.11
CA TYR A 124 -0.46 -4.67 20.21
C TYR A 124 -1.51 -5.42 21.05
N GLU A 125 -1.43 -5.26 22.35
CA GLU A 125 -2.53 -5.53 23.26
C GLU A 125 -3.58 -4.43 23.13
N VAL A 126 -4.83 -4.80 22.99
CA VAL A 126 -5.95 -3.85 22.90
C VAL A 126 -6.97 -4.12 24.00
N ASN A 127 -7.60 -3.06 24.53
CA ASN A 127 -8.71 -3.21 25.47
C ASN A 127 -10.01 -3.57 24.73
N ALA A 128 -11.10 -3.78 25.50
CA ALA A 128 -12.43 -4.09 24.96
C ALA A 128 -12.98 -3.03 23.96
N TYR A 129 -12.45 -1.81 24.00
CA TYR A 129 -12.82 -0.71 23.10
C TYR A 129 -11.89 -0.58 21.87
N GLY A 130 -10.93 -1.52 21.69
CA GLY A 130 -9.99 -1.49 20.58
C GLY A 130 -8.84 -0.48 20.75
N LYS A 131 -8.68 0.14 21.93
CA LYS A 131 -7.57 1.06 22.20
C LYS A 131 -6.30 0.26 22.50
N ARG A 132 -5.21 0.58 21.82
CA ARG A 132 -3.87 -0.01 22.06
C ARG A 132 -3.39 0.35 23.47
N ILE A 133 -2.98 -0.67 24.25
CA ILE A 133 -2.45 -0.54 25.61
C ILE A 133 -0.93 -0.66 25.57
N ASN A 134 -0.44 -1.82 25.14
CA ASN A 134 0.98 -2.15 25.10
C ASN A 134 1.36 -2.74 23.76
N GLN A 135 2.60 -2.51 23.35
CA GLN A 135 3.22 -3.23 22.24
C GLN A 135 3.81 -4.54 22.80
N ILE A 136 3.33 -5.67 22.27
CA ILE A 136 3.78 -7.00 22.69
C ILE A 136 5.02 -7.43 21.91
N ASP A 137 5.00 -7.16 20.59
CA ASP A 137 6.00 -7.69 19.67
C ASP A 137 6.22 -6.73 18.49
N HIS A 138 7.46 -6.68 17.99
CA HIS A 138 7.85 -5.92 16.83
C HIS A 138 8.89 -6.68 16.01
N ILE A 139 8.53 -7.05 14.81
CA ILE A 139 9.44 -7.68 13.86
C ILE A 139 9.63 -6.75 12.67
N GLU A 140 10.86 -6.35 12.43
CA GLU A 140 11.20 -5.51 11.29
C GLU A 140 11.07 -6.28 9.97
N GLY A 141 10.53 -5.61 8.96
CA GLY A 141 10.45 -6.15 7.61
C GLY A 141 11.82 -6.24 6.93
N GLN A 142 12.00 -7.24 6.11
CA GLN A 142 13.20 -7.38 5.28
C GLN A 142 12.87 -7.09 3.82
N LYS A 143 13.72 -6.28 3.18
CA LYS A 143 13.58 -5.97 1.75
C LYS A 143 13.70 -7.24 0.92
N GLY A 144 12.90 -7.34 -0.14
CA GLY A 144 13.04 -8.39 -1.14
C GLY A 144 14.29 -8.27 -1.99
N LYS A 145 14.52 -9.25 -2.84
CA LYS A 145 15.68 -9.30 -3.73
C LYS A 145 15.58 -8.24 -4.82
N SER A 146 16.71 -7.62 -5.15
CA SER A 146 16.82 -6.80 -6.35
C SER A 146 17.04 -7.68 -7.57
N ILE A 147 16.24 -7.48 -8.62
CA ILE A 147 16.30 -8.27 -9.85
C ILE A 147 16.69 -7.35 -11.00
N ARG A 148 17.76 -7.73 -11.70
CA ARG A 148 18.22 -7.03 -12.91
C ARG A 148 17.61 -7.70 -14.14
N LEU A 149 16.97 -6.88 -14.98
CA LEU A 149 16.40 -7.33 -16.25
C LEU A 149 17.38 -7.08 -17.41
N THR A 150 17.23 -7.85 -18.47
CA THR A 150 17.98 -7.66 -19.74
C THR A 150 17.33 -6.61 -20.65
N VAL A 151 16.20 -6.03 -20.23
CA VAL A 151 15.47 -5.01 -20.98
C VAL A 151 16.20 -3.66 -20.89
N ASP A 152 16.54 -3.09 -22.05
CA ASP A 152 17.10 -1.74 -22.13
C ASP A 152 15.98 -0.69 -22.12
N THR A 153 15.95 0.09 -21.05
CA THR A 153 14.94 1.14 -20.85
C THR A 153 14.95 2.21 -21.92
N LYS A 154 16.15 2.57 -22.47
CA LYS A 154 16.26 3.59 -23.51
C LYS A 154 15.67 3.12 -24.83
N ILE A 155 15.89 1.86 -25.19
CA ILE A 155 15.29 1.25 -26.39
C ILE A 155 13.78 1.21 -26.22
N GLN A 156 13.28 0.77 -25.06
CA GLN A 156 11.86 0.70 -24.76
C GLN A 156 11.16 2.07 -24.84
N GLN A 157 11.78 3.12 -24.34
CA GLN A 157 11.28 4.49 -24.44
C GLN A 157 11.20 4.97 -25.88
N LYS A 158 12.20 4.67 -26.71
CA LYS A 158 12.20 5.01 -28.15
C LYS A 158 11.06 4.28 -28.88
N CYS A 159 10.90 2.97 -28.67
CA CYS A 159 9.81 2.21 -29.28
C CYS A 159 8.43 2.76 -28.90
N LYS A 160 8.25 3.14 -27.63
CA LYS A 160 7.00 3.76 -27.16
C LYS A 160 6.71 5.07 -27.92
N LYS A 161 7.70 5.96 -28.06
CA LYS A 161 7.52 7.24 -28.79
C LYS A 161 7.13 7.03 -30.24
N LEU A 162 7.70 6.04 -30.92
CA LEU A 162 7.39 5.72 -32.31
C LEU A 162 5.96 5.18 -32.48
N ASN A 163 5.45 4.42 -31.53
CA ASN A 163 4.09 3.86 -31.59
C ASN A 163 3.00 4.92 -31.34
N TYR A 164 3.32 6.03 -30.65
CA TYR A 164 2.36 7.12 -30.39
C TYR A 164 2.35 8.20 -31.49
N GLN A 165 3.21 8.09 -32.51
CA GLN A 165 3.25 9.01 -33.66
C GLN A 165 2.45 8.50 -34.87
N LYS A 166 1.76 7.39 -34.74
CA LYS A 166 0.78 6.87 -35.71
C LYS A 166 -0.64 7.06 -35.18
#